data_32493186937813f5dc7b12c10354724f
#
_entry.id   32493186937813f5dc7b12c10354724f
#
_cell.length_a   1.000
_cell.length_b   1.000
_cell.length_c   1.000
_cell.angle_alpha   90.00
_cell.angle_beta   90.00
_cell.angle_gamma   90.00
#
_symmetry.space_group_name_H-M   'P 1'
#
loop_
_entity.id
_entity.type
_entity.pdbx_description
1 polymer ?
#
loop_
_entity_poly.entity_id
_entity_poly.type
_entity_poly.pdbx_seq_one_letter_code
_entity_poly.pdbx_strand_id
1 'polypeptide(L)'
;GAMAYVPGSHLAGGLRPVDITHTTEPYDILNDPKLSERTPRWMEVNAGTMIWHHGFSIHQAAANHSDSTRRVFTVVFIADGSKRLKPWPTFPLDRDRVEVGDFIAGEGMPVLWPKPVNPPAVPKQQGVLVGVQSRVL
;
A
#
# COMPACT_ATOMS: atom_id res chain seq x y z
N GLY A 1 16.05 -5.24 6.17
CA GLY A 1 14.75 -5.12 5.60
C GLY A 1 13.63 -4.61 6.51
N ALA A 2 13.92 -3.99 7.66
CA ALA A 2 12.86 -3.39 8.49
C ALA A 2 12.15 -2.24 7.73
N MET A 3 10.89 -2.01 8.08
CA MET A 3 10.14 -0.84 7.62
C MET A 3 10.47 0.37 8.48
N ALA A 4 10.53 1.54 7.86
CA ALA A 4 10.57 2.82 8.57
C ALA A 4 9.34 3.66 8.18
N TYR A 5 8.84 4.41 9.13
CA TYR A 5 7.73 5.33 8.95
C TYR A 5 8.11 6.73 9.41
N VAL A 6 7.58 7.74 8.76
CA VAL A 6 7.73 9.14 9.17
C VAL A 6 6.50 9.54 9.98
N PRO A 7 6.60 9.64 11.32
CA PRO A 7 5.46 9.93 12.17
C PRO A 7 4.79 11.27 11.81
N GLY A 8 3.46 11.28 11.73
CA GLY A 8 2.68 12.47 11.42
C GLY A 8 2.77 12.94 9.96
N SER A 9 3.49 12.26 9.08
CA SER A 9 3.63 12.65 7.67
C SER A 9 2.30 12.68 6.91
N HIS A 10 1.32 11.86 7.30
CA HIS A 10 -0.03 11.86 6.72
C HIS A 10 -0.78 13.19 6.92
N LEU A 11 -0.35 14.03 7.85
CA LEU A 11 -0.92 15.36 8.12
C LEU A 11 -0.22 16.48 7.33
N ALA A 12 0.91 16.20 6.69
CA ALA A 12 1.71 17.22 6.03
C ALA A 12 0.95 17.88 4.84
N GLY A 13 0.10 17.13 4.16
CA GLY A 13 -0.72 17.62 3.05
C GLY A 13 0.04 18.31 1.92
N GLY A 14 -0.45 18.24 0.70
CA GLY A 14 0.12 18.95 -0.43
C GLY A 14 1.61 18.64 -0.71
N LEU A 15 2.05 17.42 -0.40
CA LEU A 15 3.37 16.92 -0.81
C LEU A 15 3.38 16.76 -2.33
N ARG A 16 4.57 16.95 -2.92
CA ARG A 16 4.76 16.71 -4.33
C ARG A 16 4.46 15.23 -4.65
N PRO A 17 3.56 14.94 -5.59
CA PRO A 17 3.37 13.57 -6.04
C PRO A 17 4.64 13.07 -6.74
N VAL A 18 5.09 11.89 -6.36
CA VAL A 18 6.26 11.22 -6.95
C VAL A 18 5.82 9.88 -7.47
N ASP A 19 6.12 9.60 -8.72
CA ASP A 19 5.93 8.28 -9.28
C ASP A 19 7.10 7.37 -8.88
N ILE A 20 6.92 6.61 -7.82
CA ILE A 20 7.92 5.65 -7.34
C ILE A 20 7.82 4.29 -8.05
N THR A 21 6.83 4.11 -8.91
CA THR A 21 6.57 2.83 -9.58
C THR A 21 7.29 2.73 -10.93
N HIS A 22 7.36 3.85 -11.66
CA HIS A 22 7.85 3.89 -13.04
C HIS A 22 9.14 4.71 -13.20
N THR A 23 9.70 5.23 -12.12
CA THR A 23 10.97 5.95 -12.16
C THR A 23 12.09 5.13 -11.51
N THR A 24 13.28 5.21 -12.08
CA THR A 24 14.53 4.71 -11.52
C THR A 24 15.32 5.78 -10.79
N GLU A 25 14.89 7.04 -10.90
CA GLU A 25 15.56 8.15 -10.26
C GLU A 25 15.36 8.12 -8.75
N PRO A 26 16.44 8.13 -7.96
CA PRO A 26 16.34 8.23 -6.51
C PRO A 26 15.60 9.50 -6.09
N TYR A 27 14.61 9.36 -5.24
CA TYR A 27 13.91 10.49 -4.67
C TYR A 27 13.84 10.38 -3.15
N ASP A 28 14.47 11.31 -2.46
CA ASP A 28 14.35 11.44 -1.02
C ASP A 28 13.25 12.44 -0.68
N ILE A 29 12.09 11.92 -0.29
CA ILE A 29 10.93 12.73 0.07
C ILE A 29 11.17 13.59 1.33
N LEU A 30 12.16 13.26 2.16
CA LEU A 30 12.52 14.05 3.34
C LEU A 30 13.16 15.39 2.97
N ASN A 31 13.58 15.56 1.70
CA ASN A 31 14.01 16.86 1.19
C ASN A 31 12.82 17.82 0.94
N ASP A 32 11.58 17.37 1.05
CA ASP A 32 10.43 18.29 1.02
C ASP A 32 10.44 19.17 2.29
N PRO A 33 10.37 20.50 2.16
CA PRO A 33 10.42 21.41 3.31
C PRO A 33 9.37 21.13 4.39
N LYS A 34 8.23 20.52 4.02
CA LYS A 34 7.17 20.12 4.97
C LYS A 34 7.57 18.93 5.84
N LEU A 35 8.65 18.25 5.52
CA LEU A 35 9.13 17.05 6.18
C LEU A 35 10.53 17.17 6.74
N SER A 36 11.22 18.28 6.49
CA SER A 36 12.63 18.49 6.84
C SER A 36 12.98 18.28 8.32
N GLU A 37 12.00 18.51 9.21
CA GLU A 37 12.17 18.32 10.65
C GLU A 37 11.72 16.93 11.13
N ARG A 38 11.30 16.06 10.22
CA ARG A 38 10.76 14.74 10.57
C ARG A 38 11.82 13.66 10.42
N THR A 39 11.92 12.81 11.42
CA THR A 39 12.87 11.69 11.42
C THR A 39 12.11 10.36 11.23
N PRO A 40 12.52 9.51 10.28
CA PRO A 40 11.96 8.17 10.15
C PRO A 40 12.19 7.33 11.40
N ARG A 41 11.18 6.54 11.78
CA ARG A 41 11.29 5.55 12.85
C ARG A 41 11.34 4.16 12.24
N TRP A 42 12.40 3.44 12.52
CA TRP A 42 12.55 2.04 12.12
C TRP A 42 11.74 1.13 13.03
N MET A 43 11.01 0.22 12.42
CA MET A 43 10.14 -0.73 13.13
C MET A 43 10.76 -2.13 13.02
N GLU A 44 11.67 -2.41 13.94
CA GLU A 44 12.21 -3.76 14.10
C GLU A 44 11.23 -4.56 14.95
N VAL A 45 10.51 -5.46 14.31
CA VAL A 45 9.43 -6.22 14.95
C VAL A 45 9.57 -7.70 14.67
N ASN A 46 9.09 -8.51 15.58
CA ASN A 46 9.08 -9.97 15.45
C ASN A 46 8.05 -10.43 14.40
N ALA A 47 8.27 -11.62 13.86
CA ALA A 47 7.28 -12.28 13.02
C ALA A 47 5.94 -12.42 13.76
N GLY A 48 4.84 -12.20 13.04
CA GLY A 48 3.49 -12.19 13.60
C GLY A 48 3.04 -10.81 14.11
N THR A 49 3.93 -9.81 14.15
CA THR A 49 3.54 -8.44 14.50
C THR A 49 2.80 -7.79 13.34
N MET A 50 1.72 -7.08 13.66
CA MET A 50 0.94 -6.27 12.73
C MET A 50 1.25 -4.79 12.94
N ILE A 51 1.47 -4.06 11.84
CA ILE A 51 1.66 -2.62 11.85
C ILE A 51 0.50 -1.97 11.08
N TRP A 52 -0.20 -1.05 11.73
CA TRP A 52 -1.24 -0.25 11.11
C TRP A 52 -0.71 1.14 10.81
N HIS A 53 -0.94 1.62 9.60
CA HIS A 53 -0.59 2.99 9.24
C HIS A 53 -1.63 3.60 8.30
N HIS A 54 -1.73 4.92 8.32
CA HIS A 54 -2.58 5.65 7.38
C HIS A 54 -2.00 5.56 5.96
N GLY A 55 -2.85 5.52 4.93
CA GLY A 55 -2.42 5.39 3.53
C GLY A 55 -1.47 6.51 3.07
N PHE A 56 -1.56 7.70 3.66
CA PHE A 56 -0.65 8.83 3.39
C PHE A 56 0.58 8.89 4.31
N SER A 57 0.78 7.89 5.16
CA SER A 57 2.01 7.82 5.94
C SER A 57 3.19 7.49 5.05
N ILE A 58 4.18 8.36 5.03
CA ILE A 58 5.41 8.13 4.30
C ILE A 58 6.15 6.98 4.98
N HIS A 59 6.57 6.02 4.19
CA HIS A 59 7.26 4.84 4.67
C HIS A 59 8.23 4.31 3.61
N GLN A 60 9.21 3.56 4.08
CA GLN A 60 10.20 2.89 3.25
C GLN A 60 10.61 1.55 3.87
N ALA A 61 11.26 0.72 3.10
CA ALA A 61 11.95 -0.47 3.60
C ALA A 61 13.42 -0.39 3.24
N ALA A 62 14.29 -0.72 4.18
CA ALA A 62 15.70 -0.90 3.88
C ALA A 62 15.94 -2.18 3.07
N ALA A 63 17.08 -2.25 2.40
CA ALA A 63 17.55 -3.48 1.80
C ALA A 63 17.60 -4.62 2.84
N ASN A 64 17.32 -5.82 2.39
CA ASN A 64 17.47 -7.01 3.24
C ASN A 64 18.88 -7.56 3.08
N HIS A 65 19.67 -7.44 4.13
CA HIS A 65 21.05 -7.94 4.19
C HIS A 65 21.17 -9.30 4.88
N SER A 66 20.04 -9.95 5.18
CA SER A 66 20.04 -11.31 5.76
C SER A 66 19.97 -12.39 4.67
N ASP A 67 20.37 -13.61 5.02
CA ASP A 67 20.29 -14.77 4.13
C ASP A 67 18.87 -15.35 3.99
N SER A 68 17.90 -14.74 4.64
CA SER A 68 16.50 -15.18 4.63
C SER A 68 15.57 -14.18 3.92
N THR A 69 14.55 -14.70 3.24
CA THR A 69 13.54 -13.88 2.58
C THR A 69 12.63 -13.23 3.63
N ARG A 70 12.50 -11.90 3.60
CA ARG A 70 11.45 -11.20 4.32
C ARG A 70 10.11 -11.41 3.61
N ARG A 71 9.14 -11.95 4.34
CA ARG A 71 7.77 -12.13 3.85
C ARG A 71 6.84 -11.17 4.57
N VAL A 72 6.00 -10.48 3.81
CA VAL A 72 5.02 -9.50 4.34
C VAL A 72 3.67 -9.78 3.70
N PHE A 73 2.64 -9.80 4.52
CA PHE A 73 1.26 -9.81 4.07
C PHE A 73 0.67 -8.41 4.28
N THR A 74 0.17 -7.82 3.21
CA THR A 74 -0.38 -6.46 3.25
C THR A 74 -1.87 -6.50 2.95
N VAL A 75 -2.65 -5.81 3.78
CA VAL A 75 -4.08 -5.57 3.55
C VAL A 75 -4.31 -4.07 3.48
N VAL A 76 -4.95 -3.61 2.41
CA VAL A 76 -5.29 -2.20 2.23
C VAL A 76 -6.79 -2.03 2.45
N PHE A 77 -7.16 -1.15 3.36
CA PHE A 77 -8.54 -0.75 3.61
C PHE A 77 -8.79 0.62 3.01
N ILE A 78 -9.95 0.79 2.41
CA ILE A 78 -10.42 2.07 1.87
C ILE A 78 -11.78 2.41 2.46
N ALA A 79 -12.11 3.70 2.52
CA ALA A 79 -13.44 4.12 2.93
C ALA A 79 -14.49 3.70 1.88
N ASP A 80 -15.63 3.18 2.33
CA ASP A 80 -16.76 2.92 1.46
C ASP A 80 -17.22 4.21 0.76
N GLY A 81 -17.66 4.12 -0.48
CA GLY A 81 -18.01 5.27 -1.29
C GLY A 81 -16.81 6.03 -1.91
N SER A 82 -15.59 5.55 -1.73
CA SER A 82 -14.43 6.10 -2.44
C SER A 82 -14.53 5.87 -3.95
N LYS A 83 -13.94 6.79 -4.74
CA LYS A 83 -13.92 6.71 -6.20
C LYS A 83 -12.50 6.56 -6.74
N ARG A 84 -12.36 5.85 -7.85
CA ARG A 84 -11.11 5.82 -8.61
C ARG A 84 -10.86 7.17 -9.25
N LEU A 85 -9.74 7.82 -8.90
CA LEU A 85 -9.42 9.17 -9.41
C LEU A 85 -8.39 9.18 -10.53
N LYS A 86 -7.60 8.12 -10.67
CA LYS A 86 -6.48 8.06 -11.61
C LYS A 86 -6.47 6.76 -12.38
N PRO A 87 -6.01 6.77 -13.64
CA PRO A 87 -5.92 5.57 -14.47
C PRO A 87 -4.68 4.71 -14.13
N TRP A 88 -4.07 4.91 -12.99
CA TRP A 88 -2.88 4.15 -12.61
C TRP A 88 -3.21 2.68 -12.45
N PRO A 89 -2.35 1.79 -12.98
CA PRO A 89 -2.55 0.36 -12.85
C PRO A 89 -2.65 -0.04 -11.37
N THR A 90 -3.76 -0.67 -11.03
CA THR A 90 -4.04 -1.11 -9.66
C THR A 90 -4.80 -2.43 -9.74
N PHE A 91 -4.10 -3.53 -9.49
CA PHE A 91 -4.62 -4.88 -9.73
C PHE A 91 -6.05 -5.12 -9.22
N PRO A 92 -6.44 -4.78 -7.99
CA PRO A 92 -7.81 -5.04 -7.55
C PRO A 92 -8.84 -4.26 -8.36
N LEU A 93 -8.56 -2.99 -8.68
CA LEU A 93 -9.49 -2.13 -9.42
C LEU A 93 -9.60 -2.58 -10.88
N ASP A 94 -8.47 -2.89 -11.50
CA ASP A 94 -8.42 -3.31 -12.91
C ASP A 94 -9.07 -4.68 -13.10
N ARG A 95 -8.90 -5.60 -12.14
CA ARG A 95 -9.57 -6.91 -12.15
C ARG A 95 -11.09 -6.76 -12.12
N ASP A 96 -11.60 -5.89 -11.27
CA ASP A 96 -13.03 -5.65 -11.09
C ASP A 96 -13.55 -4.58 -12.08
N ARG A 97 -12.72 -4.12 -13.03
CA ARG A 97 -13.04 -3.18 -14.11
C ARG A 97 -13.62 -1.85 -13.60
N VAL A 98 -13.10 -1.37 -12.49
CA VAL A 98 -13.48 -0.05 -11.95
C VAL A 98 -12.82 1.04 -12.78
N GLU A 99 -13.61 1.83 -13.49
CA GLU A 99 -13.12 2.93 -14.32
C GLU A 99 -12.87 4.20 -13.50
N VAL A 100 -12.13 5.16 -14.09
CA VAL A 100 -11.91 6.48 -13.47
C VAL A 100 -13.25 7.21 -13.31
N GLY A 101 -13.57 7.59 -12.09
CA GLY A 101 -14.84 8.22 -11.72
C GLY A 101 -15.83 7.27 -11.06
N ASP A 102 -15.68 5.95 -11.23
CA ASP A 102 -16.53 4.97 -10.62
C ASP A 102 -16.26 4.79 -9.13
N PHE A 103 -17.26 4.34 -8.41
CA PHE A 103 -17.09 3.88 -7.03
C PHE A 103 -16.21 2.63 -6.99
N ILE A 104 -15.32 2.60 -6.00
CA ILE A 104 -14.47 1.44 -5.77
C ILE A 104 -15.31 0.35 -5.10
N ALA A 105 -15.76 -0.61 -5.89
CA ALA A 105 -16.59 -1.73 -5.46
C ALA A 105 -16.33 -2.94 -6.36
N GLY A 106 -16.57 -4.14 -5.86
CA GLY A 106 -16.43 -5.39 -6.62
C GLY A 106 -16.28 -6.60 -5.71
N GLU A 107 -16.28 -7.80 -6.32
CA GLU A 107 -16.14 -9.06 -5.56
C GLU A 107 -14.85 -9.12 -4.73
N GLY A 108 -13.77 -8.52 -5.22
CA GLY A 108 -12.49 -8.48 -4.54
C GLY A 108 -12.37 -7.36 -3.51
N MET A 109 -13.37 -6.53 -3.38
CA MET A 109 -13.38 -5.35 -2.50
C MET A 109 -14.66 -5.30 -1.66
N PRO A 110 -14.94 -6.34 -0.85
CA PRO A 110 -16.16 -6.41 -0.06
C PRO A 110 -16.19 -5.34 1.03
N VAL A 111 -17.38 -4.84 1.33
CA VAL A 111 -17.60 -4.01 2.51
C VAL A 111 -17.39 -4.86 3.77
N LEU A 112 -16.46 -4.47 4.62
CA LEU A 112 -16.09 -5.21 5.83
C LEU A 112 -16.65 -4.58 7.10
N TRP A 113 -16.93 -3.27 7.08
CA TRP A 113 -17.46 -2.54 8.22
C TRP A 113 -18.50 -1.48 7.78
N PRO A 114 -19.63 -1.36 8.47
CA PRO A 114 -20.08 -2.27 9.54
C PRO A 114 -20.18 -3.71 9.03
N LYS A 115 -20.00 -4.69 9.94
CA LYS A 115 -20.03 -6.12 9.56
C LYS A 115 -21.33 -6.42 8.79
N PRO A 116 -21.24 -6.90 7.55
CA PRO A 116 -22.43 -7.19 6.76
C PRO A 116 -23.23 -8.33 7.39
N VAL A 117 -24.58 -8.22 7.34
CA VAL A 117 -25.47 -9.25 7.83
C VAL A 117 -25.26 -10.57 7.07
N ASN A 118 -25.02 -10.45 5.76
CA ASN A 118 -24.67 -11.56 4.88
C ASN A 118 -23.26 -11.28 4.33
N PRO A 119 -22.21 -11.79 4.99
CA PRO A 119 -20.85 -11.57 4.50
C PRO A 119 -20.70 -12.20 3.11
N PRO A 120 -19.96 -11.56 2.20
CA PRO A 120 -19.70 -12.13 0.88
C PRO A 120 -19.03 -13.50 1.03
N ALA A 121 -19.35 -14.40 0.13
CA ALA A 121 -18.67 -15.68 0.07
C ALA A 121 -17.17 -15.48 -0.13
N VAL A 122 -16.37 -16.30 0.52
CA VAL A 122 -14.93 -16.32 0.27
C VAL A 122 -14.71 -16.54 -1.22
N PRO A 123 -13.96 -15.66 -1.92
CA PRO A 123 -13.72 -15.84 -3.34
C PRO A 123 -13.15 -17.24 -3.59
N LYS A 124 -13.69 -17.95 -4.57
CA LYS A 124 -13.07 -19.21 -5.02
C LYS A 124 -11.62 -18.87 -5.35
N GLN A 125 -10.70 -19.65 -4.78
CA GLN A 125 -9.26 -19.46 -4.96
C GLN A 125 -8.98 -19.33 -6.47
N GLN A 126 -8.79 -18.11 -6.93
CA GLN A 126 -8.30 -17.88 -8.28
C GLN A 126 -6.90 -18.42 -8.27
N GLY A 127 -6.61 -19.33 -9.20
CA GLY A 127 -5.33 -20.02 -9.23
C GLY A 127 -4.17 -19.06 -9.02
N VAL A 128 -3.21 -19.49 -8.22
CA VAL A 128 -1.98 -18.76 -7.98
C VAL A 128 -1.50 -18.19 -9.31
N LEU A 129 -1.40 -16.87 -9.41
CA LEU A 129 -0.69 -16.24 -10.52
C LEU A 129 0.77 -16.67 -10.43
N VAL A 130 1.04 -17.87 -10.96
CA VAL A 130 2.40 -18.35 -11.19
C VAL A 130 2.94 -17.47 -12.31
N GLY A 131 3.72 -16.45 -11.96
CA GLY A 131 4.37 -15.67 -13.01
C GLY A 131 4.68 -14.20 -12.72
N VAL A 132 4.46 -13.67 -11.55
CA VAL A 132 5.14 -12.42 -11.18
C VAL A 132 6.53 -12.79 -10.70
N GLN A 133 7.44 -13.05 -11.64
CA GLN A 133 8.86 -12.96 -11.33
C GLN A 133 9.11 -11.50 -10.94
N SER A 134 9.28 -11.26 -9.64
CA SER A 134 9.93 -10.05 -9.18
C SER A 134 11.30 -10.00 -9.84
N ARG A 135 11.47 -9.18 -10.87
CA ARG A 135 12.79 -8.78 -11.30
C ARG A 135 13.38 -7.99 -10.13
N VAL A 136 14.25 -8.65 -9.40
CA VAL A 136 15.18 -7.98 -8.50
C VAL A 136 16.10 -7.16 -9.42
N LEU A 137 15.99 -5.85 -9.35
CA LEU A 137 17.00 -4.94 -9.84
C LEU A 137 18.06 -4.77 -8.76
#